data_6981ff9520cbd9b95cca9b0f173b2535
#
_entry.id   6981ff9520cbd9b95cca9b0f173b2535
#
_cell.length_a   1.000
_cell.length_b   1.000
_cell.length_c   1.000
_cell.angle_alpha   90.00
_cell.angle_beta   90.00
_cell.angle_gamma   90.00
#
_symmetry.space_group_name_H-M   'P 1'
#
loop_
_entity.id
_entity.type
_entity.pdbx_description
1 polymer ?
#
loop_
_entity_poly.entity_id
_entity_poly.type
_entity_poly.pdbx_seq_one_letter_code
_entity_poly.pdbx_strand_id
1 'polypeptide(L)'
;FFVLSNIRLKNLLPARDDFSNTLWIFYLRYKEDTGMAKLITNSTPKADGFRMPGEFEEQKQIFMIWPERTDNWRAGAKPAQKTFANVAAAISEFEPVTMCVSAAQYEHAKTMLPAGVRIIEMSSNDAWCRDMGPSFLINDKGEARACDWTFNAWGGLVDGLYFPWDKDDQIASKICELEQIDSYRTDDFVLEGGSFHVDGEGTLITTEMCLLSKGRNPHLTKAQIEQKLKDYLNVDTIIWIKDGIDPDETNGHIDDVACFVRPGEVACIYTDDPTDPFYKEAQAAYHTLSNAVDAKGRKLIVHKLCTTKAPVYLKGMDTVDAVPGNTPRKNGDLAIASYLNFLIVNGGIILPQYGDENDALAIRQVQSMFPERKVIGVRTEEIAYGGGNIHCITQQQPKA
;
A
#
# COMPACT_ATOMS: atom_id res chain seq x y z
N PHE A 1 24.00 -17.55 -23.29
CA PHE A 1 25.19 -17.72 -24.15
C PHE A 1 25.79 -16.36 -24.48
N PHE A 2 26.63 -15.78 -23.62
CA PHE A 2 27.57 -14.75 -24.05
C PHE A 2 28.87 -14.85 -23.25
N VAL A 3 29.90 -15.25 -23.96
CA VAL A 3 31.32 -14.87 -23.85
C VAL A 3 31.94 -14.77 -22.45
N LEU A 4 32.40 -15.89 -21.95
CA LEU A 4 33.55 -16.00 -21.08
C LEU A 4 34.77 -16.45 -21.89
N SER A 5 35.28 -15.58 -22.74
CA SER A 5 36.58 -15.77 -23.36
C SER A 5 37.59 -14.84 -22.70
N ASN A 6 38.63 -15.43 -22.11
CA ASN A 6 39.85 -14.83 -21.60
C ASN A 6 39.95 -14.52 -20.07
N ILE A 7 39.66 -15.52 -19.24
CA ILE A 7 40.34 -15.60 -17.95
C ILE A 7 41.08 -16.96 -17.90
N ARG A 8 42.42 -16.88 -17.82
CA ARG A 8 43.28 -18.08 -17.65
C ARG A 8 43.04 -18.69 -16.27
N LEU A 9 42.10 -19.63 -16.19
CA LEU A 9 41.78 -20.44 -14.99
C LEU A 9 42.73 -21.66 -14.86
N LYS A 10 44.04 -21.48 -15.00
CA LYS A 10 44.96 -22.64 -14.96
C LYS A 10 45.67 -22.89 -13.64
N ASN A 11 45.50 -22.06 -12.60
CA ASN A 11 46.29 -22.23 -11.36
C ASN A 11 45.50 -22.16 -10.03
N LEU A 12 44.17 -22.46 -10.02
CA LEU A 12 43.38 -22.37 -8.79
C LEU A 12 42.33 -23.49 -8.67
N LEU A 13 42.71 -24.76 -8.90
CA LEU A 13 41.81 -25.88 -8.65
C LEU A 13 42.38 -26.79 -7.56
N PRO A 14 41.75 -26.87 -6.38
CA PRO A 14 41.97 -27.98 -5.43
C PRO A 14 41.22 -29.25 -5.86
N ALA A 15 41.57 -30.38 -5.25
CA ALA A 15 41.17 -31.73 -5.62
C ALA A 15 39.64 -31.98 -5.66
N ARG A 16 39.23 -33.00 -6.40
CA ARG A 16 37.89 -33.30 -6.93
C ARG A 16 36.69 -33.37 -5.95
N ASP A 17 36.86 -33.33 -4.64
CA ASP A 17 35.78 -33.57 -3.67
C ASP A 17 35.14 -32.28 -3.06
N ASP A 18 35.57 -31.09 -3.48
CA ASP A 18 35.13 -29.81 -2.89
C ASP A 18 34.45 -28.85 -3.90
N PHE A 19 34.11 -29.34 -5.08
CA PHE A 19 33.62 -28.49 -6.18
C PHE A 19 32.24 -27.87 -5.90
N SER A 20 31.35 -28.54 -5.18
CA SER A 20 30.03 -28.04 -4.86
C SER A 20 30.08 -26.94 -3.79
N ASN A 21 30.90 -27.12 -2.75
CA ASN A 21 31.06 -26.13 -1.68
C ASN A 21 31.82 -24.89 -2.17
N THR A 22 32.81 -25.04 -3.05
CA THR A 22 33.58 -23.93 -3.61
C THR A 22 32.74 -23.08 -4.56
N LEU A 23 31.87 -23.69 -5.41
CA LEU A 23 30.92 -22.97 -6.28
C LEU A 23 29.85 -22.23 -5.45
N TRP A 24 29.38 -22.82 -4.36
CA TRP A 24 28.46 -22.18 -3.43
C TRP A 24 29.09 -20.99 -2.71
N ILE A 25 30.32 -21.10 -2.26
CA ILE A 25 31.06 -20.01 -1.63
C ILE A 25 31.39 -18.90 -2.65
N PHE A 26 31.74 -19.25 -3.91
CA PHE A 26 31.90 -18.26 -4.98
C PHE A 26 30.57 -17.60 -5.36
N TYR A 27 29.45 -18.34 -5.40
CA TYR A 27 28.11 -17.80 -5.65
C TYR A 27 27.66 -16.90 -4.51
N LEU A 28 27.89 -17.26 -3.25
CA LEU A 28 27.60 -16.45 -2.08
C LEU A 28 28.45 -15.17 -2.05
N ARG A 29 29.79 -15.27 -2.28
CA ARG A 29 30.67 -14.10 -2.40
C ARG A 29 30.32 -13.22 -3.60
N TYR A 30 29.96 -13.82 -4.72
CA TYR A 30 29.50 -13.05 -5.89
C TYR A 30 28.21 -12.28 -5.59
N LYS A 31 27.27 -12.88 -4.82
CA LYS A 31 26.07 -12.19 -4.34
C LYS A 31 26.36 -11.08 -3.31
N GLU A 32 27.38 -11.27 -2.47
CA GLU A 32 27.82 -10.22 -1.53
C GLU A 32 28.48 -9.01 -2.23
N ASP A 33 29.18 -9.25 -3.36
CA ASP A 33 29.88 -8.20 -4.11
C ASP A 33 29.04 -7.50 -5.19
N THR A 34 27.85 -8.02 -5.55
CA THR A 34 27.06 -7.51 -6.68
C THR A 34 26.07 -6.39 -6.32
N GLY A 35 25.94 -6.02 -5.04
CA GLY A 35 24.96 -4.99 -4.60
C GLY A 35 23.50 -5.38 -4.85
N MET A 36 23.19 -6.67 -5.10
CA MET A 36 21.81 -7.12 -5.27
C MET A 36 21.08 -7.19 -3.94
N ALA A 37 19.79 -6.82 -3.95
CA ALA A 37 18.90 -6.96 -2.81
C ALA A 37 18.89 -8.39 -2.26
N LYS A 38 18.95 -8.54 -0.94
CA LYS A 38 18.97 -9.84 -0.26
C LYS A 38 17.62 -10.12 0.38
N LEU A 39 17.19 -11.37 0.30
CA LEU A 39 16.08 -11.86 1.10
C LEU A 39 16.60 -12.31 2.47
N ILE A 40 16.11 -11.69 3.53
CA ILE A 40 16.46 -11.98 4.92
C ILE A 40 15.43 -12.97 5.48
N THR A 41 15.88 -14.16 5.85
CA THR A 41 15.01 -15.26 6.32
C THR A 41 15.27 -15.68 7.77
N ASN A 42 16.31 -15.17 8.39
CA ASN A 42 16.78 -15.61 9.71
C ASN A 42 16.75 -14.51 10.78
N SER A 43 16.10 -13.39 10.50
CA SER A 43 15.94 -12.28 11.43
C SER A 43 14.59 -11.55 11.18
N THR A 44 14.28 -10.58 12.04
CA THR A 44 13.13 -9.68 11.89
C THR A 44 13.60 -8.24 11.85
N PRO A 45 12.83 -7.33 11.24
CA PRO A 45 13.15 -5.90 11.25
C PRO A 45 13.47 -5.35 12.64
N LYS A 46 12.65 -5.67 13.64
CA LYS A 46 12.84 -5.22 15.03
C LYS A 46 14.17 -5.71 15.59
N ALA A 47 14.53 -6.97 15.38
CA ALA A 47 15.79 -7.54 15.84
C ALA A 47 17.01 -6.88 15.19
N ASP A 48 16.87 -6.44 13.93
CA ASP A 48 17.91 -5.76 13.16
C ASP A 48 17.92 -4.23 13.36
N GLY A 49 17.00 -3.68 14.19
CA GLY A 49 16.94 -2.26 14.53
C GLY A 49 16.22 -1.39 13.47
N PHE A 50 15.38 -1.98 12.63
CA PHE A 50 14.54 -1.27 11.68
C PHE A 50 13.15 -0.99 12.26
N ARG A 51 12.51 0.09 11.79
CA ARG A 51 11.13 0.45 12.07
C ARG A 51 10.41 0.89 10.79
N MET A 52 9.11 0.78 10.76
CA MET A 52 8.32 1.46 9.75
C MET A 52 8.16 2.94 10.14
N PRO A 53 8.54 3.90 9.27
CA PRO A 53 8.32 5.31 9.52
C PRO A 53 6.85 5.67 9.33
N GLY A 54 6.41 6.77 9.97
CA GLY A 54 5.11 7.38 9.66
C GLY A 54 5.10 7.93 8.23
N GLU A 55 3.95 7.88 7.55
CA GLU A 55 3.83 8.34 6.16
C GLU A 55 4.18 9.82 5.99
N PHE A 56 4.05 10.62 7.03
CA PHE A 56 4.42 12.05 7.07
C PHE A 56 5.94 12.30 7.17
N GLU A 57 6.77 11.27 7.39
CA GLU A 57 8.25 11.39 7.38
C GLU A 57 8.75 11.58 5.94
N GLU A 58 10.00 12.06 5.77
CA GLU A 58 10.55 12.41 4.45
C GLU A 58 10.60 11.19 3.54
N GLN A 59 10.14 11.36 2.30
CA GLN A 59 10.03 10.31 1.30
C GLN A 59 11.02 10.52 0.15
N LYS A 60 11.44 9.44 -0.49
CA LYS A 60 12.32 9.43 -1.66
C LYS A 60 11.51 9.50 -2.96
N GLN A 61 10.41 8.75 -3.03
CA GLN A 61 9.51 8.64 -4.19
C GLN A 61 8.22 7.90 -3.85
N ILE A 62 7.25 7.99 -4.77
CA ILE A 62 6.02 7.21 -4.75
C ILE A 62 6.04 6.19 -5.88
N PHE A 63 5.69 4.93 -5.57
CA PHE A 63 5.40 3.89 -6.54
C PHE A 63 3.91 3.84 -6.85
N MET A 64 3.59 3.59 -8.11
CA MET A 64 2.24 3.31 -8.63
C MET A 64 2.31 2.17 -9.64
N ILE A 65 1.19 1.49 -9.87
CA ILE A 65 1.04 0.46 -10.90
C ILE A 65 -0.03 0.93 -11.89
N TRP A 66 0.20 0.73 -13.21
CA TRP A 66 -0.71 1.17 -14.25
C TRP A 66 -1.95 0.27 -14.35
N PRO A 67 -3.17 0.81 -14.30
CA PRO A 67 -4.39 0.01 -14.37
C PRO A 67 -4.65 -0.46 -15.80
N GLU A 68 -4.84 -1.77 -15.97
CA GLU A 68 -5.13 -2.36 -17.30
C GLU A 68 -6.19 -3.47 -17.28
N ARG A 69 -6.56 -3.95 -16.09
CA ARG A 69 -7.46 -5.08 -15.91
C ARG A 69 -8.90 -4.72 -16.26
N THR A 70 -9.43 -5.28 -17.35
CA THR A 70 -10.75 -4.92 -17.90
C THR A 70 -11.93 -5.52 -17.15
N ASP A 71 -11.71 -6.54 -16.32
CA ASP A 71 -12.70 -7.14 -15.43
C ASP A 71 -12.79 -6.46 -14.04
N ASN A 72 -11.98 -5.41 -13.82
CA ASN A 72 -12.06 -4.50 -12.68
C ASN A 72 -12.35 -3.06 -13.15
N TRP A 73 -11.58 -2.58 -14.12
CA TRP A 73 -11.62 -1.18 -14.57
C TRP A 73 -12.54 -1.02 -15.77
N ARG A 74 -13.66 -0.30 -15.60
CA ARG A 74 -14.66 -0.11 -16.65
C ARG A 74 -14.10 0.52 -17.94
N ALA A 75 -14.79 0.32 -19.05
CA ALA A 75 -14.47 0.89 -20.37
C ALA A 75 -13.01 0.63 -20.80
N GLY A 76 -12.51 -0.61 -20.54
CA GLY A 76 -11.16 -1.03 -20.91
C GLY A 76 -10.06 -0.27 -20.16
N ALA A 77 -10.31 0.09 -18.90
CA ALA A 77 -9.43 0.82 -18.00
C ALA A 77 -9.13 2.29 -18.40
N LYS A 78 -9.57 2.77 -19.53
CA LYS A 78 -9.20 4.10 -20.06
C LYS A 78 -9.55 5.27 -19.13
N PRO A 79 -10.74 5.33 -18.49
CA PRO A 79 -11.03 6.37 -17.51
C PRO A 79 -10.14 6.30 -16.28
N ALA A 80 -9.87 5.10 -15.77
CA ALA A 80 -8.96 4.87 -14.65
C ALA A 80 -7.52 5.31 -15.00
N GLN A 81 -7.01 4.93 -16.18
CA GLN A 81 -5.70 5.33 -16.68
C GLN A 81 -5.52 6.85 -16.69
N LYS A 82 -6.55 7.59 -17.15
CA LYS A 82 -6.55 9.06 -17.12
C LYS A 82 -6.48 9.59 -15.67
N THR A 83 -7.22 8.99 -14.77
CA THR A 83 -7.23 9.41 -13.36
C THR A 83 -5.91 9.10 -12.67
N PHE A 84 -5.31 7.93 -12.92
CA PHE A 84 -3.98 7.58 -12.42
C PHE A 84 -2.90 8.54 -12.93
N ALA A 85 -2.96 8.94 -14.21
CA ALA A 85 -2.05 9.95 -14.75
C ALA A 85 -2.23 11.31 -14.07
N ASN A 86 -3.46 11.71 -13.73
CA ASN A 86 -3.74 12.96 -12.99
C ASN A 86 -3.21 12.88 -11.55
N VAL A 87 -3.35 11.74 -10.87
CA VAL A 87 -2.78 11.52 -9.54
C VAL A 87 -1.26 11.57 -9.60
N ALA A 88 -0.63 10.88 -10.55
CA ALA A 88 0.81 10.94 -10.76
C ALA A 88 1.31 12.37 -11.04
N ALA A 89 0.55 13.15 -11.80
CA ALA A 89 0.86 14.55 -12.05
C ALA A 89 0.83 15.41 -10.77
N ALA A 90 -0.20 15.22 -9.93
CA ALA A 90 -0.32 15.93 -8.67
C ALA A 90 0.80 15.56 -7.68
N ILE A 91 1.18 14.28 -7.59
CA ILE A 91 2.30 13.82 -6.76
C ILE A 91 3.63 14.41 -7.28
N SER A 92 3.82 14.46 -8.60
CA SER A 92 5.05 14.97 -9.23
C SER A 92 5.33 16.44 -8.96
N GLU A 93 4.36 17.21 -8.44
CA GLU A 93 4.61 18.59 -7.94
C GLU A 93 5.51 18.59 -6.69
N PHE A 94 5.60 17.48 -5.97
CA PHE A 94 6.26 17.39 -4.65
C PHE A 94 7.43 16.42 -4.62
N GLU A 95 7.31 15.28 -5.29
CA GLU A 95 8.33 14.23 -5.24
C GLU A 95 8.28 13.31 -6.48
N PRO A 96 9.34 12.53 -6.73
CA PRO A 96 9.42 11.63 -7.87
C PRO A 96 8.35 10.55 -7.82
N VAL A 97 7.82 10.18 -8.99
CA VAL A 97 6.89 9.06 -9.17
C VAL A 97 7.53 8.00 -10.05
N THR A 98 7.44 6.74 -9.62
CA THR A 98 7.76 5.56 -10.44
C THR A 98 6.46 4.81 -10.75
N MET A 99 6.13 4.70 -12.02
CA MET A 99 4.97 3.95 -12.53
C MET A 99 5.42 2.60 -13.08
N CYS A 100 4.94 1.53 -12.46
CA CYS A 100 5.13 0.16 -12.94
C CYS A 100 4.07 -0.15 -14.00
N VAL A 101 4.48 -0.60 -15.17
CA VAL A 101 3.63 -0.77 -16.36
C VAL A 101 3.93 -2.09 -17.03
N SER A 102 2.92 -2.82 -17.49
CA SER A 102 3.15 -4.03 -18.29
C SER A 102 3.78 -3.68 -19.65
N ALA A 103 4.50 -4.65 -20.24
CA ALA A 103 5.07 -4.49 -21.59
C ALA A 103 4.00 -4.07 -22.62
N ALA A 104 2.77 -4.60 -22.50
CA ALA A 104 1.66 -4.31 -23.42
C ALA A 104 1.17 -2.86 -23.33
N GLN A 105 1.26 -2.23 -22.17
CA GLN A 105 0.77 -0.87 -21.93
C GLN A 105 1.88 0.20 -21.93
N TYR A 106 3.15 -0.19 -22.01
CA TYR A 106 4.29 0.69 -21.80
C TYR A 106 4.27 1.94 -22.72
N GLU A 107 4.15 1.76 -24.03
CA GLU A 107 4.12 2.88 -24.96
C GLU A 107 2.86 3.74 -24.80
N HIS A 108 1.72 3.12 -24.46
CA HIS A 108 0.50 3.86 -24.18
C HIS A 108 0.62 4.71 -22.91
N ALA A 109 1.04 4.12 -21.79
CA ALA A 109 1.25 4.84 -20.54
C ALA A 109 2.20 6.01 -20.68
N LYS A 110 3.30 5.83 -21.44
CA LYS A 110 4.27 6.88 -21.76
C LYS A 110 3.66 8.10 -22.46
N THR A 111 2.60 7.91 -23.24
CA THR A 111 1.90 9.04 -23.89
C THR A 111 0.98 9.81 -22.95
N MET A 112 0.58 9.20 -21.84
CA MET A 112 -0.39 9.77 -20.89
C MET A 112 0.26 10.35 -19.64
N LEU A 113 1.37 9.78 -19.20
CA LEU A 113 2.07 10.19 -17.98
C LEU A 113 2.85 11.48 -18.16
N PRO A 114 2.97 12.32 -17.11
CA PRO A 114 3.80 13.52 -17.14
C PRO A 114 5.26 13.22 -17.47
N ALA A 115 5.91 14.14 -18.17
CA ALA A 115 7.35 14.08 -18.37
C ALA A 115 8.05 14.15 -16.99
N GLY A 116 8.91 13.19 -16.71
CA GLY A 116 9.60 13.09 -15.40
C GLY A 116 9.11 11.95 -14.54
N VAL A 117 7.93 11.38 -14.81
CA VAL A 117 7.55 10.10 -14.21
C VAL A 117 8.47 9.00 -14.73
N ARG A 118 9.13 8.29 -13.83
CA ARG A 118 9.94 7.11 -14.16
C ARG A 118 9.01 5.96 -14.52
N ILE A 119 9.12 5.40 -15.71
CA ILE A 119 8.32 4.25 -16.15
C ILE A 119 9.18 3.00 -16.14
N ILE A 120 8.71 1.96 -15.44
CA ILE A 120 9.39 0.67 -15.32
C ILE A 120 8.49 -0.42 -15.87
N GLU A 121 9.03 -1.29 -16.72
CA GLU A 121 8.32 -2.47 -17.18
C GLU A 121 8.21 -3.49 -16.03
N MET A 122 6.99 -3.72 -15.54
CA MET A 122 6.68 -4.66 -14.49
C MET A 122 5.26 -5.20 -14.65
N SER A 123 5.13 -6.50 -14.80
CA SER A 123 3.82 -7.15 -14.90
C SER A 123 3.15 -7.31 -13.55
N SER A 124 1.86 -7.04 -13.49
CA SER A 124 0.96 -7.24 -12.34
C SER A 124 -0.32 -7.95 -12.79
N ASN A 125 -1.18 -8.34 -11.85
CA ASN A 125 -2.54 -8.78 -12.13
C ASN A 125 -3.53 -7.61 -11.96
N ASP A 126 -3.29 -6.66 -11.03
CA ASP A 126 -4.06 -5.42 -10.86
C ASP A 126 -3.14 -4.24 -10.47
N ALA A 127 -3.69 -3.10 -9.99
CA ALA A 127 -2.97 -1.83 -9.85
C ALA A 127 -2.93 -1.25 -8.42
N TRP A 128 -3.13 -2.08 -7.40
CA TRP A 128 -3.24 -1.67 -6.00
C TRP A 128 -1.87 -1.68 -5.30
N CYS A 129 -1.02 -0.71 -5.63
CA CYS A 129 0.38 -0.67 -5.21
C CYS A 129 0.56 -0.60 -3.68
N ARG A 130 -0.39 -0.05 -2.94
CA ARG A 130 -0.38 -0.02 -1.47
C ARG A 130 -0.35 -1.41 -0.86
N ASP A 131 -1.14 -2.31 -1.42
CA ASP A 131 -1.37 -3.64 -0.86
C ASP A 131 -0.41 -4.70 -1.37
N MET A 132 0.05 -4.54 -2.61
CA MET A 132 1.01 -5.45 -3.27
C MET A 132 2.45 -5.01 -3.10
N GLY A 133 2.68 -3.72 -2.83
CA GLY A 133 4.00 -3.13 -2.69
C GLY A 133 4.65 -3.42 -1.35
N PRO A 134 5.98 -3.20 -1.24
CA PRO A 134 6.70 -3.44 0.00
C PRO A 134 6.37 -2.38 1.05
N SER A 135 6.23 -2.80 2.32
CA SER A 135 6.24 -1.86 3.43
C SER A 135 7.68 -1.53 3.79
N PHE A 136 8.12 -0.33 3.43
CA PHE A 136 9.51 0.10 3.64
C PHE A 136 9.80 0.41 5.10
N LEU A 137 11.03 0.13 5.49
CA LEU A 137 11.57 0.27 6.84
C LEU A 137 12.85 1.09 6.80
N ILE A 138 13.10 1.84 7.85
CA ILE A 138 14.34 2.61 8.01
C ILE A 138 14.96 2.34 9.38
N ASN A 139 16.27 2.67 9.53
CA ASN A 139 16.97 2.64 10.81
C ASN A 139 17.73 3.94 11.06
N ASP A 140 18.28 4.10 12.26
CA ASP A 140 19.01 5.30 12.67
C ASP A 140 20.39 5.45 11.98
N LYS A 141 20.80 4.48 11.15
CA LYS A 141 22.05 4.54 10.38
C LYS A 141 21.86 5.07 8.97
N GLY A 142 20.64 5.42 8.58
CA GLY A 142 20.32 5.84 7.23
C GLY A 142 20.24 4.67 6.24
N GLU A 143 19.84 3.49 6.69
CA GLU A 143 19.63 2.30 5.86
C GLU A 143 18.14 2.05 5.67
N ALA A 144 17.75 1.60 4.47
CA ALA A 144 16.40 1.16 4.17
C ALA A 144 16.35 -0.36 4.00
N ARG A 145 15.26 -0.96 4.47
CA ARG A 145 14.82 -2.34 4.17
C ARG A 145 13.33 -2.35 3.90
N ALA A 146 12.76 -3.52 3.64
CA ALA A 146 11.32 -3.65 3.41
C ALA A 146 10.75 -4.96 3.94
N CYS A 147 9.46 -4.94 4.31
CA CYS A 147 8.67 -6.16 4.44
C CYS A 147 8.02 -6.48 3.10
N ASP A 148 8.17 -7.72 2.67
CA ASP A 148 7.52 -8.33 1.52
C ASP A 148 6.45 -9.28 2.08
N TRP A 149 5.20 -8.78 2.17
CA TRP A 149 4.06 -9.52 2.72
C TRP A 149 3.54 -10.54 1.71
N THR A 150 3.00 -11.65 2.20
CA THR A 150 2.19 -12.52 1.34
C THR A 150 0.90 -11.80 0.96
N PHE A 151 0.67 -11.65 -0.35
CA PHE A 151 -0.56 -11.08 -0.90
C PHE A 151 -1.46 -12.17 -1.51
N ASN A 152 -2.77 -12.10 -1.25
CA ASN A 152 -3.72 -13.12 -1.70
C ASN A 152 -5.03 -12.54 -2.26
N ALA A 153 -4.98 -11.37 -2.88
CA ALA A 153 -6.15 -10.67 -3.43
C ALA A 153 -7.27 -10.44 -2.38
N TRP A 154 -6.89 -10.05 -1.16
CA TRP A 154 -7.74 -9.70 -0.01
C TRP A 154 -8.60 -10.82 0.56
N GLY A 155 -8.30 -12.08 0.27
CA GLY A 155 -9.09 -13.17 0.85
C GLY A 155 -8.77 -14.55 0.32
N GLY A 156 -7.87 -14.65 -0.63
CA GLY A 156 -7.43 -15.92 -1.22
C GLY A 156 -8.59 -16.68 -1.85
N LEU A 157 -8.70 -17.96 -1.51
CA LEU A 157 -9.79 -18.82 -1.99
C LEU A 157 -11.07 -18.74 -1.15
N VAL A 158 -11.10 -17.90 -0.10
CA VAL A 158 -12.27 -17.75 0.79
C VAL A 158 -13.20 -16.67 0.27
N ASP A 159 -12.66 -15.47 0.12
CA ASP A 159 -13.37 -14.25 -0.30
C ASP A 159 -12.51 -13.30 -1.13
N GLY A 160 -11.40 -13.79 -1.72
CA GLY A 160 -10.54 -13.01 -2.62
C GLY A 160 -11.26 -12.53 -3.86
N LEU A 161 -10.90 -11.34 -4.32
CA LEU A 161 -11.63 -10.66 -5.41
C LEU A 161 -11.32 -11.22 -6.80
N TYR A 162 -10.16 -11.87 -6.98
CA TYR A 162 -9.74 -12.44 -8.24
C TYR A 162 -8.72 -13.56 -8.09
N PHE A 163 -8.55 -14.33 -9.17
CA PHE A 163 -7.56 -15.37 -9.30
C PHE A 163 -7.07 -15.43 -10.76
N PRO A 164 -5.75 -15.61 -11.04
CA PRO A 164 -4.62 -15.69 -10.10
C PRO A 164 -4.18 -14.31 -9.58
N TRP A 165 -3.37 -14.28 -8.51
CA TRP A 165 -2.69 -13.09 -7.95
C TRP A 165 -1.17 -13.26 -7.86
N ASP A 166 -0.62 -14.24 -8.58
CA ASP A 166 0.78 -14.65 -8.55
C ASP A 166 1.78 -13.55 -8.95
N LYS A 167 1.36 -12.64 -9.84
CA LYS A 167 2.19 -11.49 -10.23
C LYS A 167 2.16 -10.40 -9.17
N ASP A 168 1.02 -10.20 -8.54
CA ASP A 168 0.82 -9.19 -7.51
C ASP A 168 1.59 -9.56 -6.24
N ASP A 169 1.59 -10.83 -5.84
CA ASP A 169 2.38 -11.35 -4.73
C ASP A 169 3.91 -11.20 -4.93
N GLN A 170 4.35 -10.88 -6.15
CA GLN A 170 5.77 -10.63 -6.48
C GLN A 170 6.13 -9.14 -6.60
N ILE A 171 5.17 -8.21 -6.51
CA ILE A 171 5.43 -6.78 -6.72
C ILE A 171 6.42 -6.25 -5.69
N ALA A 172 6.23 -6.61 -4.41
CA ALA A 172 7.10 -6.15 -3.33
C ALA A 172 8.55 -6.58 -3.56
N SER A 173 8.79 -7.85 -3.85
CA SER A 173 10.14 -8.36 -4.12
C SER A 173 10.78 -7.70 -5.34
N LYS A 174 10.04 -7.49 -6.44
CA LYS A 174 10.54 -6.83 -7.64
C LYS A 174 10.89 -5.36 -7.42
N ILE A 175 10.10 -4.63 -6.61
CA ILE A 175 10.41 -3.25 -6.23
C ILE A 175 11.67 -3.22 -5.34
N CYS A 176 11.81 -4.15 -4.40
CA CYS A 176 13.02 -4.27 -3.58
C CYS A 176 14.26 -4.55 -4.42
N GLU A 177 14.19 -5.46 -5.39
CA GLU A 177 15.27 -5.73 -6.35
C GLU A 177 15.61 -4.51 -7.20
N LEU A 178 14.60 -3.80 -7.72
CA LEU A 178 14.77 -2.59 -8.51
C LEU A 178 15.50 -1.48 -7.74
N GLU A 179 15.16 -1.29 -6.47
CA GLU A 179 15.74 -0.27 -5.60
C GLU A 179 16.96 -0.75 -4.81
N GLN A 180 17.38 -2.01 -4.99
CA GLN A 180 18.49 -2.65 -4.30
C GLN A 180 18.34 -2.62 -2.76
N ILE A 181 17.12 -2.88 -2.27
CA ILE A 181 16.74 -2.86 -0.86
C ILE A 181 16.55 -4.29 -0.38
N ASP A 182 17.23 -4.67 0.70
CA ASP A 182 17.05 -5.96 1.37
C ASP A 182 15.62 -6.08 1.92
N SER A 183 15.04 -7.28 1.85
CA SER A 183 13.66 -7.51 2.28
C SER A 183 13.51 -8.70 3.20
N TYR A 184 12.43 -8.67 3.98
CA TYR A 184 11.95 -9.75 4.84
C TYR A 184 10.65 -10.30 4.24
N ARG A 185 10.68 -11.53 3.73
CA ARG A 185 9.46 -12.21 3.23
C ARG A 185 8.71 -12.89 4.35
N THR A 186 7.40 -12.78 4.35
CA THR A 186 6.51 -13.42 5.32
C THR A 186 5.61 -14.46 4.64
N ASP A 187 6.13 -15.64 4.36
CA ASP A 187 5.38 -16.70 3.66
C ASP A 187 4.18 -17.25 4.45
N ASP A 188 4.16 -17.01 5.77
CA ASP A 188 3.11 -17.50 6.70
C ASP A 188 2.23 -16.37 7.26
N PHE A 189 2.29 -15.16 6.67
CA PHE A 189 1.53 -14.01 7.15
C PHE A 189 1.06 -13.11 6.01
N VAL A 190 -0.24 -13.16 5.74
CA VAL A 190 -0.91 -12.28 4.77
C VAL A 190 -1.16 -10.93 5.42
N LEU A 191 -0.69 -9.87 4.77
CA LEU A 191 -0.93 -8.49 5.20
C LEU A 191 -0.91 -7.57 3.99
N GLU A 192 -1.73 -6.55 4.01
CA GLU A 192 -1.77 -5.49 2.99
C GLU A 192 -1.39 -4.14 3.61
N GLY A 193 -0.71 -3.28 2.85
CA GLY A 193 -0.29 -1.96 3.32
C GLY A 193 -1.45 -1.02 3.68
N GLY A 194 -2.64 -1.21 3.10
CA GLY A 194 -3.86 -0.47 3.42
C GLY A 194 -4.55 -0.94 4.71
N SER A 195 -4.19 -2.13 5.21
CA SER A 195 -4.82 -2.72 6.41
C SER A 195 -4.31 -2.16 7.73
N PHE A 196 -3.24 -1.37 7.73
CA PHE A 196 -2.66 -0.76 8.94
C PHE A 196 -2.07 0.63 8.65
N HIS A 197 -1.94 1.45 9.69
CA HIS A 197 -1.23 2.72 9.66
C HIS A 197 -0.36 2.89 10.90
N VAL A 198 0.84 3.46 10.78
CA VAL A 198 1.79 3.63 11.89
C VAL A 198 2.16 5.09 12.13
N ASP A 199 2.49 5.43 13.38
CA ASP A 199 2.93 6.77 13.77
C ASP A 199 4.46 6.98 13.70
N GLY A 200 5.22 5.93 13.34
CA GLY A 200 6.67 5.96 13.35
C GLY A 200 7.31 5.94 14.75
N GLU A 201 6.53 6.04 15.81
CA GLU A 201 6.98 6.05 17.22
C GLU A 201 6.52 4.84 18.03
N GLY A 202 6.03 3.79 17.35
CA GLY A 202 5.67 2.51 17.96
C GLY A 202 4.18 2.26 18.11
N THR A 203 3.30 3.10 17.53
CA THR A 203 1.85 2.89 17.52
C THR A 203 1.37 2.48 16.15
N LEU A 204 0.46 1.51 16.11
CA LEU A 204 -0.22 1.04 14.89
C LEU A 204 -1.73 1.06 15.11
N ILE A 205 -2.48 1.48 14.08
CA ILE A 205 -3.94 1.34 14.00
C ILE A 205 -4.29 0.32 12.92
N THR A 206 -5.31 -0.52 13.20
CA THR A 206 -5.82 -1.52 12.27
C THR A 206 -7.28 -1.88 12.60
N THR A 207 -7.92 -2.72 11.78
CA THR A 207 -9.28 -3.20 12.04
C THR A 207 -9.31 -4.70 12.37
N GLU A 208 -10.22 -5.10 13.26
CA GLU A 208 -10.50 -6.52 13.54
C GLU A 208 -11.17 -7.19 12.33
N MET A 209 -12.06 -6.47 11.67
CA MET A 209 -12.78 -6.94 10.48
C MET A 209 -11.80 -7.44 9.41
N CYS A 210 -10.69 -6.73 9.16
CA CYS A 210 -9.68 -7.13 8.20
C CYS A 210 -8.76 -8.24 8.73
N LEU A 211 -7.95 -7.92 9.74
CA LEU A 211 -6.83 -8.80 10.15
C LEU A 211 -7.29 -10.11 10.80
N LEU A 212 -8.49 -10.16 11.35
CA LEU A 212 -9.08 -11.38 11.93
C LEU A 212 -10.03 -12.10 10.97
N SER A 213 -10.13 -11.66 9.70
CA SER A 213 -10.97 -12.33 8.70
C SER A 213 -10.42 -13.73 8.37
N LYS A 214 -11.31 -14.61 7.93
CA LYS A 214 -10.95 -15.98 7.52
C LYS A 214 -10.09 -16.01 6.24
N GLY A 215 -10.18 -14.98 5.44
CA GLY A 215 -9.42 -14.84 4.19
C GLY A 215 -7.97 -14.39 4.38
N ARG A 216 -7.55 -14.04 5.62
CA ARG A 216 -6.17 -13.58 5.89
C ARG A 216 -5.35 -14.66 6.62
N ASN A 217 -5.40 -14.67 7.93
CA ASN A 217 -4.55 -15.52 8.77
C ASN A 217 -5.37 -16.40 9.74
N PRO A 218 -6.28 -17.28 9.27
CA PRO A 218 -7.18 -18.05 10.15
C PRO A 218 -6.47 -19.03 11.05
N HIS A 219 -5.20 -19.33 10.79
CA HIS A 219 -4.35 -20.21 11.59
C HIS A 219 -3.68 -19.48 12.76
N LEU A 220 -3.76 -18.15 12.82
CA LEU A 220 -3.16 -17.32 13.86
C LEU A 220 -4.22 -16.78 14.82
N THR A 221 -3.88 -16.72 16.08
CA THR A 221 -4.64 -15.98 17.10
C THR A 221 -4.34 -14.48 16.99
N LYS A 222 -5.23 -13.62 17.52
CA LYS A 222 -5.01 -12.18 17.60
C LYS A 222 -3.65 -11.83 18.22
N ALA A 223 -3.27 -12.50 19.32
CA ALA A 223 -1.99 -12.28 19.99
C ALA A 223 -0.78 -12.65 19.10
N GLN A 224 -0.90 -13.68 18.27
CA GLN A 224 0.16 -14.04 17.31
C GLN A 224 0.26 -13.03 16.16
N ILE A 225 -0.87 -12.51 15.67
CA ILE A 225 -0.91 -11.43 14.70
C ILE A 225 -0.25 -10.17 15.28
N GLU A 226 -0.60 -9.79 16.51
CA GLU A 226 0.04 -8.65 17.21
C GLU A 226 1.55 -8.83 17.34
N GLN A 227 2.01 -10.05 17.66
CA GLN A 227 3.44 -10.33 17.78
C GLN A 227 4.15 -10.16 16.43
N LYS A 228 3.55 -10.65 15.33
CA LYS A 228 4.11 -10.44 13.98
C LYS A 228 4.17 -8.95 13.62
N LEU A 229 3.12 -8.18 13.86
CA LEU A 229 3.12 -6.73 13.65
C LEU A 229 4.24 -6.03 14.45
N LYS A 230 4.43 -6.43 15.71
CA LYS A 230 5.51 -5.92 16.57
C LYS A 230 6.90 -6.25 16.04
N ASP A 231 7.10 -7.47 15.55
CA ASP A 231 8.40 -7.94 15.08
C ASP A 231 8.79 -7.35 13.72
N TYR A 232 7.79 -7.16 12.81
CA TYR A 232 8.06 -6.73 11.44
C TYR A 232 7.95 -5.21 11.24
N LEU A 233 7.10 -4.52 12.00
CA LEU A 233 6.93 -3.06 11.87
C LEU A 233 7.59 -2.28 13.02
N ASN A 234 8.08 -3.00 14.05
CA ASN A 234 8.70 -2.45 15.27
C ASN A 234 7.75 -1.50 15.99
N VAL A 235 6.54 -1.98 16.24
CA VAL A 235 5.52 -1.29 17.03
C VAL A 235 5.35 -1.95 18.39
N ASP A 236 4.88 -1.20 19.38
CA ASP A 236 4.65 -1.68 20.74
C ASP A 236 3.17 -1.67 21.11
N THR A 237 2.41 -0.68 20.61
CA THR A 237 0.98 -0.50 20.85
C THR A 237 0.19 -0.68 19.57
N ILE A 238 -0.84 -1.53 19.61
CA ILE A 238 -1.76 -1.75 18.49
C ILE A 238 -3.16 -1.33 18.92
N ILE A 239 -3.73 -0.35 18.23
CA ILE A 239 -5.09 0.13 18.45
C ILE A 239 -5.99 -0.57 17.45
N TRP A 240 -6.92 -1.38 17.96
CA TRP A 240 -7.88 -2.12 17.17
C TRP A 240 -9.21 -1.36 17.05
N ILE A 241 -9.56 -0.98 15.83
CA ILE A 241 -10.92 -0.57 15.49
C ILE A 241 -11.68 -1.84 15.09
N LYS A 242 -12.95 -1.93 15.50
CA LYS A 242 -13.70 -3.17 15.29
C LYS A 242 -14.01 -3.41 13.82
N ASP A 243 -14.65 -2.44 13.17
CA ASP A 243 -15.14 -2.58 11.80
C ASP A 243 -14.61 -1.42 10.93
N GLY A 244 -14.29 -1.70 9.67
CA GLY A 244 -14.03 -0.70 8.63
C GLY A 244 -15.31 -0.32 7.88
N ILE A 245 -15.17 0.44 6.79
CA ILE A 245 -16.32 0.93 6.00
C ILE A 245 -16.51 0.18 4.68
N ASP A 246 -15.67 -0.76 4.38
CA ASP A 246 -15.77 -1.56 3.16
C ASP A 246 -16.91 -2.55 3.29
N PRO A 247 -17.93 -2.48 2.43
CA PRO A 247 -19.06 -3.38 2.51
C PRO A 247 -18.71 -4.85 2.24
N ASP A 248 -17.68 -5.20 1.43
CA ASP A 248 -17.35 -6.60 1.14
C ASP A 248 -16.07 -6.81 0.30
N GLU A 249 -15.18 -5.84 0.17
CA GLU A 249 -14.04 -5.96 -0.75
C GLU A 249 -12.70 -6.23 -0.04
N THR A 250 -12.20 -5.29 0.78
CA THR A 250 -10.94 -5.45 1.51
C THR A 250 -11.13 -5.96 2.94
N ASN A 251 -12.37 -6.25 3.35
CA ASN A 251 -12.77 -6.52 4.73
C ASN A 251 -12.47 -5.36 5.68
N GLY A 252 -12.69 -4.13 5.23
CA GLY A 252 -12.61 -2.93 6.05
C GLY A 252 -11.20 -2.48 6.39
N HIS A 253 -10.40 -2.17 5.39
CA HIS A 253 -9.10 -1.56 5.55
C HIS A 253 -9.15 -0.27 6.37
N ILE A 254 -8.08 -0.01 7.13
CA ILE A 254 -7.99 1.17 8.00
C ILE A 254 -7.80 2.46 7.22
N ASP A 255 -7.20 2.43 6.04
CA ASP A 255 -6.86 3.60 5.23
C ASP A 255 -8.10 4.35 4.66
N ASP A 256 -9.29 3.76 4.76
CA ASP A 256 -10.56 4.42 4.53
C ASP A 256 -11.21 4.99 5.80
N VAL A 257 -10.69 4.67 6.99
CA VAL A 257 -11.30 4.97 8.29
C VAL A 257 -10.48 5.94 9.13
N ALA A 258 -9.16 5.70 9.25
CA ALA A 258 -8.27 6.50 10.08
C ALA A 258 -6.82 6.45 9.60
N CYS A 259 -6.09 7.56 9.74
CA CYS A 259 -4.65 7.62 9.51
C CYS A 259 -3.95 8.56 10.51
N PHE A 260 -2.67 8.36 10.77
CA PHE A 260 -1.87 9.30 11.55
C PHE A 260 -1.55 10.57 10.74
N VAL A 261 -1.84 11.71 11.31
CA VAL A 261 -1.45 13.03 10.80
C VAL A 261 -0.01 13.36 11.21
N ARG A 262 0.33 13.01 12.44
CA ARG A 262 1.67 13.03 13.08
C ARG A 262 1.62 12.18 14.34
N PRO A 263 2.75 11.94 15.04
CA PRO A 263 2.72 11.20 16.30
C PRO A 263 1.74 11.80 17.32
N GLY A 264 0.84 10.97 17.84
CA GLY A 264 -0.20 11.37 18.79
C GLY A 264 -1.44 12.05 18.19
N GLU A 265 -1.49 12.27 16.87
CA GLU A 265 -2.65 12.88 16.19
C GLU A 265 -3.13 11.99 15.02
N VAL A 266 -4.42 11.76 14.95
CA VAL A 266 -5.06 10.93 13.90
C VAL A 266 -6.20 11.68 13.23
N ALA A 267 -6.34 11.54 11.92
CA ALA A 267 -7.56 11.85 11.18
C ALA A 267 -8.48 10.63 11.23
N CYS A 268 -9.77 10.85 11.38
CA CYS A 268 -10.79 9.80 11.39
C CYS A 268 -12.00 10.29 10.62
N ILE A 269 -12.58 9.43 9.78
CA ILE A 269 -13.87 9.75 9.14
C ILE A 269 -14.92 10.02 10.21
N TYR A 270 -15.79 10.99 9.94
CA TYR A 270 -16.84 11.37 10.89
C TYR A 270 -18.06 11.96 10.20
N THR A 271 -19.22 11.49 10.62
CA THR A 271 -20.52 12.06 10.25
C THR A 271 -21.45 12.06 11.44
N ASP A 272 -22.29 13.11 11.58
CA ASP A 272 -23.37 13.18 12.54
C ASP A 272 -24.72 12.78 11.91
N ASP A 273 -24.75 12.48 10.62
CA ASP A 273 -25.95 12.10 9.90
C ASP A 273 -26.23 10.60 10.05
N PRO A 274 -27.28 10.19 10.80
CA PRO A 274 -27.59 8.78 10.99
C PRO A 274 -28.08 8.07 9.73
N THR A 275 -28.32 8.80 8.63
CA THR A 275 -28.69 8.23 7.33
C THR A 275 -27.50 7.98 6.43
N ASP A 276 -26.31 8.45 6.81
CA ASP A 276 -25.05 8.14 6.12
C ASP A 276 -24.77 6.62 6.23
N PRO A 277 -24.45 5.94 5.14
CA PRO A 277 -24.20 4.49 5.16
C PRO A 277 -23.04 4.10 6.10
N PHE A 278 -22.09 5.00 6.34
CA PHE A 278 -20.91 4.77 7.19
C PHE A 278 -21.05 5.32 8.61
N TYR A 279 -22.24 5.81 9.00
CA TYR A 279 -22.47 6.46 10.31
C TYR A 279 -22.00 5.62 11.50
N LYS A 280 -22.38 4.34 11.54
CA LYS A 280 -22.07 3.45 12.67
C LYS A 280 -20.57 3.23 12.83
N GLU A 281 -19.90 2.94 11.72
CA GLU A 281 -18.49 2.65 11.64
C GLU A 281 -17.66 3.88 11.99
N ALA A 282 -18.03 5.05 11.43
CA ALA A 282 -17.39 6.34 11.71
C ALA A 282 -17.51 6.74 13.20
N GLN A 283 -18.69 6.60 13.80
CA GLN A 283 -18.90 6.89 15.23
C GLN A 283 -18.13 5.93 16.12
N ALA A 284 -18.11 4.63 15.80
CA ALA A 284 -17.38 3.62 16.56
C ALA A 284 -15.87 3.82 16.49
N ALA A 285 -15.33 4.12 15.29
CA ALA A 285 -13.92 4.42 15.07
C ALA A 285 -13.50 5.68 15.86
N TYR A 286 -14.25 6.76 15.72
CA TYR A 286 -14.00 8.01 16.46
C TYR A 286 -14.01 7.79 17.98
N HIS A 287 -14.98 7.03 18.50
CA HIS A 287 -15.06 6.71 19.92
C HIS A 287 -13.84 5.91 20.38
N THR A 288 -13.44 4.88 19.62
CA THR A 288 -12.27 4.04 19.93
C THR A 288 -11.00 4.88 19.98
N LEU A 289 -10.73 5.67 18.94
CA LEU A 289 -9.54 6.51 18.84
C LEU A 289 -9.49 7.61 19.90
N SER A 290 -10.63 8.24 20.21
CA SER A 290 -10.72 9.29 21.25
C SER A 290 -10.45 8.78 22.66
N ASN A 291 -10.52 7.46 22.89
CA ASN A 291 -10.20 6.83 24.16
C ASN A 291 -8.85 6.10 24.14
N ALA A 292 -8.18 6.04 23.00
CA ALA A 292 -6.91 5.35 22.86
C ALA A 292 -5.72 6.17 23.39
N VAL A 293 -4.67 5.44 23.74
CA VAL A 293 -3.38 5.95 24.17
C VAL A 293 -2.31 5.33 23.30
N ASP A 294 -1.37 6.12 22.81
CA ASP A 294 -0.28 5.68 21.97
C ASP A 294 0.87 4.99 22.73
N ALA A 295 1.87 4.52 22.02
CA ALA A 295 3.05 3.83 22.59
C ALA A 295 3.89 4.72 23.53
N LYS A 296 3.74 6.05 23.46
CA LYS A 296 4.42 7.02 24.34
C LYS A 296 3.55 7.46 25.53
N GLY A 297 2.37 6.87 25.69
CA GLY A 297 1.45 7.22 26.78
C GLY A 297 0.63 8.50 26.52
N ARG A 298 0.61 9.03 25.28
CA ARG A 298 -0.17 10.21 24.91
C ARG A 298 -1.60 9.78 24.56
N LYS A 299 -2.59 10.50 25.05
CA LYS A 299 -3.96 10.37 24.55
C LYS A 299 -4.03 10.95 23.14
N LEU A 300 -4.62 10.22 22.20
CA LEU A 300 -4.73 10.66 20.82
C LEU A 300 -5.59 11.92 20.68
N ILE A 301 -5.13 12.86 19.86
CA ILE A 301 -5.93 13.95 19.32
C ILE A 301 -6.57 13.45 18.04
N VAL A 302 -7.90 13.42 17.98
CA VAL A 302 -8.65 12.88 16.85
C VAL A 302 -9.29 14.00 16.06
N HIS A 303 -8.83 14.18 14.83
CA HIS A 303 -9.38 15.14 13.87
C HIS A 303 -10.52 14.49 13.08
N LYS A 304 -11.64 15.18 12.98
CA LYS A 304 -12.81 14.73 12.21
C LYS A 304 -12.66 15.13 10.75
N LEU A 305 -12.80 14.15 9.85
CA LEU A 305 -12.87 14.37 8.42
C LEU A 305 -14.25 13.94 7.92
N CYS A 306 -14.95 14.83 7.22
CA CYS A 306 -16.30 14.59 6.75
C CYS A 306 -16.34 13.44 5.73
N THR A 307 -17.47 12.76 5.65
CA THR A 307 -17.86 11.88 4.54
C THR A 307 -18.41 12.69 3.36
N THR A 308 -18.63 12.06 2.21
CA THR A 308 -19.35 12.69 1.09
C THR A 308 -20.77 13.08 1.53
N LYS A 309 -21.28 14.21 1.04
CA LYS A 309 -22.63 14.67 1.37
C LYS A 309 -23.70 13.70 0.87
N ALA A 310 -23.46 13.09 -0.27
CA ALA A 310 -24.31 12.06 -0.84
C ALA A 310 -23.50 10.78 -1.10
N PRO A 311 -24.09 9.59 -0.88
CA PRO A 311 -23.42 8.33 -1.22
C PRO A 311 -23.03 8.29 -2.70
N VAL A 312 -21.82 7.83 -2.99
CA VAL A 312 -21.33 7.64 -4.36
C VAL A 312 -21.71 6.23 -4.81
N TYR A 313 -22.35 6.12 -5.96
CA TYR A 313 -22.78 4.85 -6.53
C TYR A 313 -22.03 4.53 -7.82
N LEU A 314 -21.73 3.25 -8.05
CA LEU A 314 -21.07 2.75 -9.24
C LEU A 314 -21.90 3.00 -10.50
N LYS A 315 -21.23 3.38 -11.60
CA LYS A 315 -21.85 3.69 -12.91
C LYS A 315 -21.01 3.13 -14.04
N GLY A 316 -21.69 2.66 -15.10
CA GLY A 316 -21.02 2.15 -16.31
C GLY A 316 -20.33 0.79 -16.08
N MET A 317 -20.77 0.03 -15.05
CA MET A 317 -20.22 -1.30 -14.74
C MET A 317 -20.63 -2.36 -15.76
N ASP A 318 -21.59 -2.08 -16.62
CA ASP A 318 -21.93 -2.87 -17.83
C ASP A 318 -20.82 -2.92 -18.88
N THR A 319 -19.78 -2.10 -18.74
CA THR A 319 -18.58 -2.10 -19.59
C THR A 319 -17.38 -2.81 -18.96
N VAL A 320 -17.56 -3.43 -17.81
CA VAL A 320 -16.57 -4.31 -17.17
C VAL A 320 -16.71 -5.72 -17.74
N ASP A 321 -15.59 -6.36 -18.08
CA ASP A 321 -15.60 -7.70 -18.65
C ASP A 321 -16.01 -8.74 -17.59
N ALA A 322 -16.90 -9.66 -17.95
CA ALA A 322 -17.28 -10.75 -17.08
C ALA A 322 -16.23 -11.88 -17.16
N VAL A 323 -15.60 -12.17 -16.03
CA VAL A 323 -14.61 -13.25 -15.90
C VAL A 323 -15.11 -14.29 -14.90
N PRO A 324 -15.09 -15.60 -15.23
CA PRO A 324 -15.47 -16.64 -14.28
C PRO A 324 -14.61 -16.61 -13.01
N GLY A 325 -15.25 -16.66 -11.84
CA GLY A 325 -14.58 -16.65 -10.55
C GLY A 325 -14.47 -15.26 -9.90
N ASN A 326 -14.78 -14.19 -10.63
CA ASN A 326 -14.86 -12.84 -10.07
C ASN A 326 -16.29 -12.48 -9.72
N THR A 327 -16.48 -11.75 -8.63
CA THR A 327 -17.78 -11.16 -8.28
C THR A 327 -17.90 -9.81 -8.99
N PRO A 328 -18.78 -9.68 -10.00
CA PRO A 328 -18.89 -8.43 -10.74
C PRO A 328 -19.59 -7.35 -9.90
N ARG A 329 -19.01 -6.15 -9.86
CA ARG A 329 -19.66 -4.95 -9.34
C ARG A 329 -20.77 -4.53 -10.29
N LYS A 330 -21.83 -3.92 -9.75
CA LYS A 330 -23.04 -3.55 -10.52
C LYS A 330 -23.29 -2.05 -10.47
N ASN A 331 -23.93 -1.53 -11.50
CA ASN A 331 -24.48 -0.17 -11.46
C ASN A 331 -25.42 -0.02 -10.26
N GLY A 332 -25.18 1.01 -9.45
CA GLY A 332 -25.98 1.30 -8.26
C GLY A 332 -25.43 0.66 -6.97
N ASP A 333 -24.40 -0.16 -7.03
CA ASP A 333 -23.68 -0.60 -5.82
C ASP A 333 -22.98 0.62 -5.18
N LEU A 334 -22.86 0.62 -3.85
CA LEU A 334 -22.17 1.68 -3.12
C LEU A 334 -20.66 1.62 -3.37
N ALA A 335 -20.07 2.75 -3.76
CA ALA A 335 -18.62 2.87 -3.87
C ALA A 335 -18.00 3.28 -2.53
N ILE A 336 -16.77 2.83 -2.26
CA ILE A 336 -15.99 3.33 -1.13
C ILE A 336 -15.41 4.69 -1.50
N ALA A 337 -16.08 5.74 -1.07
CA ALA A 337 -15.74 7.14 -1.38
C ALA A 337 -15.32 7.87 -0.10
N SER A 338 -14.15 7.50 0.42
CA SER A 338 -13.58 8.12 1.63
C SER A 338 -12.58 9.22 1.28
N TYR A 339 -12.80 10.43 1.80
CA TYR A 339 -11.78 11.49 1.74
C TYR A 339 -10.52 11.14 2.53
N LEU A 340 -10.60 10.17 3.46
CA LEU A 340 -9.47 9.75 4.26
C LEU A 340 -8.43 8.95 3.47
N ASN A 341 -8.81 8.37 2.35
CA ASN A 341 -7.91 7.64 1.46
C ASN A 341 -7.01 8.61 0.64
N PHE A 342 -6.50 9.66 1.31
CA PHE A 342 -5.53 10.61 0.76
C PHE A 342 -4.10 10.08 0.92
N LEU A 343 -3.19 10.62 0.12
CA LEU A 343 -1.75 10.35 0.21
C LEU A 343 -1.03 11.55 0.83
N ILE A 344 -0.17 11.30 1.81
CA ILE A 344 0.78 12.27 2.34
C ILE A 344 2.05 12.22 1.49
N VAL A 345 2.48 13.35 0.95
CA VAL A 345 3.72 13.50 0.17
C VAL A 345 4.59 14.63 0.73
N ASN A 346 5.85 14.71 0.34
CA ASN A 346 6.75 15.78 0.78
C ASN A 346 6.18 17.18 0.48
N GLY A 347 5.75 17.89 1.54
CA GLY A 347 5.18 19.24 1.40
C GLY A 347 3.75 19.29 0.83
N GLY A 348 3.08 18.16 0.59
CA GLY A 348 1.73 18.13 0.04
C GLY A 348 0.84 17.01 0.58
N ILE A 349 -0.44 17.12 0.27
CA ILE A 349 -1.46 16.07 0.45
C ILE A 349 -2.22 15.95 -0.87
N ILE A 350 -2.34 14.74 -1.38
CA ILE A 350 -3.16 14.43 -2.57
C ILE A 350 -4.49 13.85 -2.08
N LEU A 351 -5.55 14.64 -2.21
CA LEU A 351 -6.86 14.37 -1.60
C LEU A 351 -7.88 13.92 -2.64
N PRO A 352 -8.57 12.78 -2.45
CA PRO A 352 -9.67 12.38 -3.32
C PRO A 352 -10.78 13.44 -3.39
N GLN A 353 -11.38 13.62 -4.57
CA GLN A 353 -12.54 14.45 -4.79
C GLN A 353 -13.56 13.69 -5.64
N TYR A 354 -14.84 13.87 -5.32
CA TYR A 354 -15.93 13.11 -5.93
C TYR A 354 -16.94 13.99 -6.69
N GLY A 355 -16.70 15.33 -6.76
CA GLY A 355 -17.66 16.30 -7.26
C GLY A 355 -18.86 16.47 -6.33
N ASP A 356 -18.63 16.17 -5.09
CA ASP A 356 -19.58 16.26 -3.99
C ASP A 356 -19.55 17.64 -3.34
N GLU A 357 -20.67 18.04 -2.70
CA GLU A 357 -20.78 19.32 -2.01
C GLU A 357 -19.75 19.47 -0.88
N ASN A 358 -19.31 18.34 -0.27
CA ASN A 358 -18.31 18.32 0.79
C ASN A 358 -16.86 18.34 0.29
N ASP A 359 -16.58 18.28 -1.02
CA ASP A 359 -15.22 18.34 -1.56
C ASP A 359 -14.43 19.54 -1.00
N ALA A 360 -15.04 20.74 -1.02
CA ALA A 360 -14.40 21.95 -0.50
C ALA A 360 -14.26 21.94 1.03
N LEU A 361 -15.15 21.27 1.76
CA LEU A 361 -15.05 21.10 3.21
C LEU A 361 -13.90 20.16 3.57
N ALA A 362 -13.79 19.04 2.87
CA ALA A 362 -12.70 18.07 3.04
C ALA A 362 -11.32 18.73 2.83
N ILE A 363 -11.17 19.54 1.77
CA ILE A 363 -9.92 20.31 1.55
C ILE A 363 -9.60 21.20 2.75
N ARG A 364 -10.57 21.96 3.27
CA ARG A 364 -10.33 22.85 4.43
C ARG A 364 -9.99 22.08 5.69
N GLN A 365 -10.66 20.95 5.95
CA GLN A 365 -10.39 20.11 7.12
C GLN A 365 -8.99 19.51 7.05
N VAL A 366 -8.62 18.92 5.91
CA VAL A 366 -7.29 18.35 5.71
C VAL A 366 -6.21 19.44 5.77
N GLN A 367 -6.43 20.61 5.16
CA GLN A 367 -5.51 21.75 5.26
C GLN A 367 -5.30 22.21 6.71
N SER A 368 -6.33 22.12 7.55
CA SER A 368 -6.19 22.46 8.98
C SER A 368 -5.39 21.42 9.78
N MET A 369 -5.41 20.16 9.37
CA MET A 369 -4.62 19.07 9.96
C MET A 369 -3.14 19.16 9.55
N PHE A 370 -2.88 19.65 8.33
CA PHE A 370 -1.55 19.76 7.71
C PHE A 370 -1.26 21.20 7.27
N PRO A 371 -1.14 22.16 8.19
CA PRO A 371 -0.98 23.58 7.85
C PRO A 371 0.28 23.89 7.04
N GLU A 372 1.31 23.03 7.15
CA GLU A 372 2.60 23.16 6.46
C GLU A 372 2.62 22.49 5.07
N ARG A 373 1.58 21.71 4.70
CA ARG A 373 1.48 20.99 3.43
C ARG A 373 0.42 21.62 2.54
N LYS A 374 0.67 21.67 1.23
CA LYS A 374 -0.32 22.11 0.23
C LYS A 374 -1.29 20.96 -0.06
N VAL A 375 -2.60 21.19 0.10
CA VAL A 375 -3.62 20.18 -0.26
C VAL A 375 -4.01 20.35 -1.72
N ILE A 376 -3.88 19.28 -2.51
CA ILE A 376 -4.35 19.20 -3.90
C ILE A 376 -5.49 18.20 -3.99
N GLY A 377 -6.69 18.66 -4.37
CA GLY A 377 -7.83 17.80 -4.67
C GLY A 377 -7.73 17.23 -6.08
N VAL A 378 -7.92 15.93 -6.23
CA VAL A 378 -7.96 15.22 -7.52
C VAL A 378 -9.28 14.46 -7.66
N ARG A 379 -9.95 14.60 -8.82
CA ARG A 379 -11.17 13.83 -9.13
C ARG A 379 -10.84 12.36 -9.31
N THR A 380 -11.43 11.49 -8.49
CA THR A 380 -11.05 10.08 -8.38
C THR A 380 -12.22 9.09 -8.39
N GLU A 381 -13.40 9.47 -8.86
CA GLU A 381 -14.53 8.53 -8.94
C GLU A 381 -14.18 7.25 -9.72
N GLU A 382 -13.33 7.36 -10.74
CA GLU A 382 -12.92 6.19 -11.53
C GLU A 382 -12.06 5.20 -10.73
N ILE A 383 -11.32 5.68 -9.72
CA ILE A 383 -10.59 4.79 -8.81
C ILE A 383 -11.57 4.18 -7.81
N ALA A 384 -12.49 4.99 -7.26
CA ALA A 384 -13.53 4.51 -6.35
C ALA A 384 -14.41 3.42 -6.99
N TYR A 385 -14.68 3.52 -8.29
CA TYR A 385 -15.40 2.49 -9.05
C TYR A 385 -14.60 1.18 -9.18
N GLY A 386 -13.29 1.24 -9.07
CA GLY A 386 -12.39 0.09 -9.01
C GLY A 386 -12.28 -0.56 -7.63
N GLY A 387 -12.79 0.08 -6.55
CA GLY A 387 -12.83 -0.49 -5.20
C GLY A 387 -11.82 0.12 -4.21
N GLY A 388 -11.26 1.29 -4.46
CA GLY A 388 -10.34 1.99 -3.56
C GLY A 388 -10.11 3.44 -3.94
N ASN A 389 -9.01 4.08 -3.48
CA ASN A 389 -8.71 5.45 -3.87
C ASN A 389 -7.19 5.74 -3.92
N ILE A 390 -6.78 7.00 -3.74
CA ILE A 390 -5.41 7.49 -3.96
C ILE A 390 -4.39 6.75 -3.10
N HIS A 391 -4.68 6.53 -1.82
CA HIS A 391 -3.78 5.80 -0.93
C HIS A 391 -3.59 4.35 -1.40
N CYS A 392 -4.68 3.68 -1.77
CA CYS A 392 -4.66 2.28 -2.23
C CYS A 392 -3.80 2.06 -3.49
N ILE A 393 -3.73 3.04 -4.40
CA ILE A 393 -2.97 2.93 -5.65
C ILE A 393 -1.51 3.39 -5.55
N THR A 394 -1.07 3.83 -4.37
CA THR A 394 0.24 4.45 -4.15
C THR A 394 1.01 3.77 -3.03
N GLN A 395 2.34 3.72 -3.14
CA GLN A 395 3.22 3.23 -2.08
C GLN A 395 4.42 4.15 -1.95
N GLN A 396 4.59 4.77 -0.77
CA GLN A 396 5.73 5.62 -0.49
C GLN A 396 7.00 4.81 -0.19
N GLN A 397 8.12 5.26 -0.71
CA GLN A 397 9.46 4.86 -0.28
C GLN A 397 10.04 5.97 0.61
N PRO A 398 10.31 5.71 1.89
CA PRO A 398 10.91 6.70 2.77
C PRO A 398 12.35 7.02 2.34
N LYS A 399 12.81 8.19 2.74
CA LYS A 399 14.21 8.55 2.68
C LYS A 399 14.89 7.99 3.93
N ALA A 400 15.90 7.16 3.73
CA ALA A 400 16.71 6.58 4.80
C ALA A 400 17.92 7.46 5.12
#